data_418bd0a9b745fb231d7b22f21252508a
#
_entry.id   418bd0a9b745fb231d7b22f21252508a
#
_cell.length_a   1.000
_cell.length_b   1.000
_cell.length_c   1.000
_cell.angle_alpha   90.00
_cell.angle_beta   90.00
_cell.angle_gamma   90.00
#
_symmetry.space_group_name_H-M   'P 1'
#
loop_
_entity.id
_entity.type
_entity.pdbx_description
1 polymer ?
#
loop_
_entity_poly.entity_id
_entity_poly.type
_entity_poly.pdbx_seq_one_letter_code
_entity_poly.pdbx_strand_id
1 'polypeptide(L)'
;HRFATGIWTDGVLDKTTGVINGNLYVSGRDPSFHYEHGVLLARELNKLGVKQVTGDLIVAPGFTMNFSASAMRSGERLYDTLDSTRRPAEAMRAWNYERTLLNDRAGLETVPSVAVMGAVDVAPVVPAAKLLLTQRSSKLVDILKVLLCYSNNFMAERIGEALGGPDSVRQQLTTQLGLGPDEIRISSLSGLGVNRISPRVMMKIYRELRTELQKHGMSPAAIMPVAGIDPGTLEERFTGLAWRGSVIAKTGTLMRTDGGASSLVGQMKAANGEVLLFVIMNQRGSVWRFRENQDYLVMLVQNTRGGPKAFDYKPLMLTMQLSHTESSVGGGEEFEPPSRSNN
;
A
#
# COMPACT_ATOMS: atom_id res chain seq x y z
N HIS A 1 -4.81 9.29 7.93
CA HIS A 1 -5.44 9.23 6.61
C HIS A 1 -5.79 7.81 6.23
N ARG A 2 -6.92 7.62 5.54
CA ARG A 2 -7.40 6.37 4.92
C ARG A 2 -7.91 6.69 3.52
N PHE A 3 -7.73 5.78 2.58
CA PHE A 3 -8.35 5.88 1.27
C PHE A 3 -9.81 5.42 1.36
N ALA A 4 -10.70 6.08 0.62
CA ALA A 4 -12.10 5.73 0.57
C ALA A 4 -12.46 5.08 -0.77
N THR A 5 -13.27 4.03 -0.71
CA THR A 5 -13.92 3.40 -1.86
C THR A 5 -15.42 3.41 -1.61
N GLY A 6 -16.13 4.16 -2.43
CA GLY A 6 -17.57 4.24 -2.37
C GLY A 6 -18.24 3.22 -3.27
N ILE A 7 -19.42 2.78 -2.89
CA ILE A 7 -20.27 1.84 -3.60
C ILE A 7 -21.65 2.46 -3.74
N TRP A 8 -22.11 2.62 -4.99
CA TRP A 8 -23.39 3.25 -5.32
C TRP A 8 -24.25 2.31 -6.15
N THR A 9 -25.53 2.66 -6.28
CA THR A 9 -26.47 2.06 -7.22
C THR A 9 -27.39 3.09 -7.83
N ASP A 10 -27.74 2.92 -9.09
CA ASP A 10 -28.83 3.64 -9.75
C ASP A 10 -30.19 2.92 -9.60
N GLY A 11 -30.18 1.72 -9.00
CA GLY A 11 -31.33 0.88 -8.82
C GLY A 11 -31.99 1.01 -7.45
N VAL A 12 -33.05 0.24 -7.26
CA VAL A 12 -33.79 0.13 -6.00
C VAL A 12 -33.58 -1.25 -5.40
N LEU A 13 -33.25 -1.29 -4.12
CA LEU A 13 -33.13 -2.54 -3.36
C LEU A 13 -34.52 -3.00 -2.93
N ASP A 14 -34.94 -4.15 -3.39
CA ASP A 14 -36.06 -4.90 -2.82
C ASP A 14 -35.56 -5.63 -1.56
N LYS A 15 -35.95 -5.13 -0.39
CA LYS A 15 -35.53 -5.70 0.89
C LYS A 15 -36.06 -7.10 1.16
N THR A 16 -37.13 -7.52 0.46
CA THR A 16 -37.74 -8.85 0.65
C THR A 16 -36.91 -9.92 -0.03
N THR A 17 -36.46 -9.65 -1.25
CA THR A 17 -35.66 -10.58 -2.07
C THR A 17 -34.17 -10.38 -1.93
N GLY A 18 -33.72 -9.20 -1.56
CA GLY A 18 -32.32 -8.79 -1.52
C GLY A 18 -31.76 -8.43 -2.90
N VAL A 19 -32.64 -8.11 -3.86
CA VAL A 19 -32.27 -7.81 -5.25
C VAL A 19 -32.22 -6.31 -5.47
N ILE A 20 -31.11 -5.83 -6.02
CA ILE A 20 -31.01 -4.47 -6.60
C ILE A 20 -31.42 -4.57 -8.08
N ASN A 21 -32.50 -3.87 -8.44
CA ASN A 21 -32.91 -3.71 -9.83
C ASN A 21 -32.22 -2.49 -10.44
N GLY A 22 -31.03 -2.68 -10.99
CA GLY A 22 -30.15 -1.64 -11.54
C GLY A 22 -28.69 -2.08 -11.47
N ASN A 23 -27.79 -1.13 -11.63
CA ASN A 23 -26.35 -1.35 -11.64
C ASN A 23 -25.70 -1.11 -10.26
N LEU A 24 -24.53 -1.69 -10.07
CA LEU A 24 -23.64 -1.43 -8.94
C LEU A 24 -22.40 -0.66 -9.43
N TYR A 25 -22.15 0.48 -8.84
CA TYR A 25 -20.99 1.32 -9.15
C TYR A 25 -19.96 1.26 -8.04
N VAL A 26 -18.68 1.19 -8.40
CA VAL A 26 -17.56 1.20 -7.46
C VAL A 26 -16.53 2.26 -7.87
N SER A 27 -16.24 3.20 -6.97
CA SER A 27 -15.24 4.22 -7.21
C SER A 27 -14.33 4.40 -5.99
N GLY A 28 -13.02 4.44 -6.23
CA GLY A 28 -12.01 4.64 -5.22
C GLY A 28 -10.62 4.59 -5.85
N ARG A 29 -9.63 5.08 -5.10
CA ARG A 29 -8.21 5.07 -5.50
C ARG A 29 -7.33 4.45 -4.42
N ASP A 30 -7.87 3.48 -3.68
CA ASP A 30 -7.14 2.76 -2.66
C ASP A 30 -6.05 1.88 -3.31
N PRO A 31 -4.74 2.18 -3.10
CA PRO A 31 -3.66 1.41 -3.68
C PRO A 31 -3.51 0.02 -3.06
N SER A 32 -4.17 -0.21 -1.93
CA SER A 32 -4.11 -1.46 -1.16
C SER A 32 -5.31 -2.37 -1.37
N PHE A 33 -6.26 -2.00 -2.24
CA PHE A 33 -7.48 -2.79 -2.45
C PHE A 33 -7.17 -4.15 -3.09
N HIS A 34 -7.46 -5.23 -2.36
CA HIS A 34 -7.18 -6.61 -2.73
C HIS A 34 -8.42 -7.50 -2.60
N TYR A 35 -8.23 -8.82 -2.74
CA TYR A 35 -9.29 -9.82 -2.63
C TYR A 35 -10.02 -9.78 -1.27
N GLU A 36 -9.29 -9.63 -0.17
CA GLU A 36 -9.87 -9.49 1.17
C GLU A 36 -10.86 -8.33 1.26
N HIS A 37 -10.52 -7.19 0.64
CA HIS A 37 -11.41 -6.02 0.61
C HIS A 37 -12.68 -6.26 -0.20
N GLY A 38 -12.56 -7.00 -1.31
CA GLY A 38 -13.73 -7.41 -2.12
C GLY A 38 -14.66 -8.38 -1.37
N VAL A 39 -14.09 -9.31 -0.59
CA VAL A 39 -14.87 -10.22 0.25
C VAL A 39 -15.55 -9.48 1.41
N LEU A 40 -14.82 -8.56 2.06
CA LEU A 40 -15.39 -7.68 3.10
C LEU A 40 -16.51 -6.81 2.53
N LEU A 41 -16.34 -6.29 1.32
CA LEU A 41 -17.35 -5.54 0.61
C LEU A 41 -18.63 -6.36 0.40
N ALA A 42 -18.50 -7.62 -0.05
CA ALA A 42 -19.65 -8.53 -0.19
C ALA A 42 -20.36 -8.73 1.16
N ARG A 43 -19.60 -8.87 2.27
CA ARG A 43 -20.14 -8.99 3.61
C ARG A 43 -20.94 -7.76 4.02
N GLU A 44 -20.40 -6.56 3.80
CA GLU A 44 -21.08 -5.32 4.15
C GLU A 44 -22.34 -5.10 3.30
N LEU A 45 -22.31 -5.45 2.00
CA LEU A 45 -23.49 -5.45 1.15
C LEU A 45 -24.55 -6.44 1.62
N ASN A 46 -24.16 -7.65 2.06
CA ASN A 46 -25.10 -8.61 2.65
C ASN A 46 -25.73 -8.10 3.95
N LYS A 47 -25.01 -7.35 4.79
CA LYS A 47 -25.57 -6.70 5.97
C LYS A 47 -26.64 -5.66 5.62
N LEU A 48 -26.53 -5.00 4.47
CA LEU A 48 -27.56 -4.10 3.92
C LEU A 48 -28.74 -4.86 3.31
N GLY A 49 -28.66 -6.19 3.23
CA GLY A 49 -29.67 -7.06 2.62
C GLY A 49 -29.45 -7.31 1.14
N VAL A 50 -28.37 -6.82 0.54
CA VAL A 50 -28.06 -7.03 -0.88
C VAL A 50 -27.50 -8.43 -1.09
N LYS A 51 -28.15 -9.21 -1.97
CA LYS A 51 -27.74 -10.56 -2.38
C LYS A 51 -27.46 -10.66 -3.87
N GLN A 52 -28.14 -9.82 -4.67
CA GLN A 52 -28.05 -9.86 -6.13
C GLN A 52 -28.22 -8.46 -6.71
N VAL A 53 -27.57 -8.23 -7.84
CA VAL A 53 -27.68 -7.04 -8.70
C VAL A 53 -28.08 -7.51 -10.09
N THR A 54 -29.18 -6.98 -10.66
CA THR A 54 -29.67 -7.43 -11.99
C THR A 54 -28.92 -6.82 -13.15
N GLY A 55 -28.35 -5.64 -12.95
CA GLY A 55 -27.54 -4.91 -13.94
C GLY A 55 -26.05 -5.23 -13.85
N ASP A 56 -25.25 -4.27 -14.27
CA ASP A 56 -23.81 -4.37 -14.44
C ASP A 56 -23.03 -3.97 -13.17
N LEU A 57 -21.80 -4.45 -13.07
CA LEU A 57 -20.79 -3.91 -12.18
C LEU A 57 -19.96 -2.86 -12.93
N ILE A 58 -20.12 -1.60 -12.57
CA ILE A 58 -19.46 -0.48 -13.22
C ILE A 58 -18.38 0.06 -12.28
N VAL A 59 -17.12 -0.02 -12.68
CA VAL A 59 -16.01 0.51 -11.91
C VAL A 59 -15.51 1.82 -12.49
N ALA A 60 -15.18 2.78 -11.64
CA ALA A 60 -14.62 4.06 -12.09
C ALA A 60 -13.23 3.88 -12.74
N PRO A 61 -12.83 4.74 -13.69
CA PRO A 61 -11.56 4.63 -14.42
C PRO A 61 -10.31 4.59 -13.51
N GLY A 62 -10.40 5.18 -12.30
CA GLY A 62 -9.30 5.17 -11.32
C GLY A 62 -9.32 4.00 -10.34
N PHE A 63 -10.33 3.11 -10.42
CA PHE A 63 -10.43 1.96 -9.53
C PHE A 63 -9.34 0.94 -9.81
N THR A 64 -8.71 0.45 -8.75
CA THR A 64 -7.65 -0.54 -8.84
C THR A 64 -7.90 -1.66 -7.84
N MET A 65 -7.58 -2.90 -8.24
CA MET A 65 -7.64 -4.08 -7.38
C MET A 65 -6.47 -5.01 -7.67
N ASN A 66 -5.83 -5.49 -6.62
CA ASN A 66 -4.75 -6.47 -6.67
C ASN A 66 -3.62 -6.05 -7.64
N PHE A 67 -3.13 -4.82 -7.47
CA PHE A 67 -2.03 -4.19 -8.22
C PHE A 67 -2.25 -4.11 -9.74
N SER A 68 -3.49 -4.03 -10.20
CA SER A 68 -3.79 -3.84 -11.62
C SER A 68 -3.94 -2.35 -11.95
N ALA A 69 -3.22 -1.89 -12.96
CA ALA A 69 -3.41 -0.55 -13.53
C ALA A 69 -4.64 -0.45 -14.44
N SER A 70 -5.22 -1.59 -14.86
CA SER A 70 -6.43 -1.65 -15.69
C SER A 70 -7.68 -1.66 -14.81
N ALA A 71 -8.52 -0.64 -14.94
CA ALA A 71 -9.81 -0.58 -14.26
C ALA A 71 -10.72 -1.75 -14.67
N MET A 72 -10.76 -2.11 -15.96
CA MET A 72 -11.52 -3.26 -16.46
C MET A 72 -11.10 -4.55 -15.75
N ARG A 73 -9.79 -4.86 -15.73
CA ARG A 73 -9.27 -6.06 -15.05
C ARG A 73 -9.52 -6.02 -13.53
N SER A 74 -9.51 -4.84 -12.93
CA SER A 74 -9.85 -4.65 -11.51
C SER A 74 -11.32 -4.91 -11.24
N GLY A 75 -12.19 -4.45 -12.14
CA GLY A 75 -13.62 -4.74 -12.13
C GLY A 75 -13.94 -6.23 -12.28
N GLU A 76 -13.31 -6.92 -13.25
CA GLU A 76 -13.45 -8.37 -13.45
C GLU A 76 -13.05 -9.16 -12.20
N ARG A 77 -11.93 -8.79 -11.56
CA ARG A 77 -11.51 -9.41 -10.30
C ARG A 77 -12.49 -9.16 -9.15
N LEU A 78 -13.04 -7.94 -9.07
CA LEU A 78 -14.04 -7.62 -8.06
C LEU A 78 -15.34 -8.41 -8.32
N TYR A 79 -15.78 -8.47 -9.57
CA TYR A 79 -16.95 -9.23 -10.01
C TYR A 79 -16.88 -10.70 -9.56
N ASP A 80 -15.73 -11.36 -9.84
CA ASP A 80 -15.51 -12.73 -9.40
C ASP A 80 -15.37 -12.86 -7.88
N THR A 81 -14.85 -11.85 -7.21
CA THR A 81 -14.65 -11.86 -5.75
C THR A 81 -15.97 -11.67 -4.99
N LEU A 82 -16.87 -10.85 -5.49
CA LEU A 82 -18.17 -10.59 -4.86
C LEU A 82 -19.03 -11.86 -4.78
N ASP A 83 -19.04 -12.67 -5.83
CA ASP A 83 -19.83 -13.90 -5.90
C ASP A 83 -19.04 -15.10 -5.36
N SER A 84 -19.52 -15.71 -4.28
CA SER A 84 -18.86 -16.84 -3.62
C SER A 84 -18.71 -18.07 -4.54
N THR A 85 -19.57 -18.22 -5.57
CA THR A 85 -19.52 -19.33 -6.51
C THR A 85 -18.45 -19.17 -7.60
N ARG A 86 -17.95 -17.93 -7.78
CA ARG A 86 -16.98 -17.54 -8.82
C ARG A 86 -15.60 -17.23 -8.24
N ARG A 87 -15.48 -17.13 -6.93
CA ARG A 87 -14.25 -16.70 -6.26
C ARG A 87 -13.03 -17.48 -6.69
N PRO A 88 -11.96 -16.80 -7.12
CA PRO A 88 -10.67 -17.44 -7.33
C PRO A 88 -10.07 -17.96 -6.03
N ALA A 89 -9.14 -18.91 -6.12
CA ALA A 89 -8.50 -19.53 -4.95
C ALA A 89 -7.85 -18.51 -4.01
N GLU A 90 -7.32 -17.42 -4.56
CA GLU A 90 -6.72 -16.31 -3.79
C GLU A 90 -7.76 -15.61 -2.91
N ALA A 91 -8.95 -15.32 -3.46
CA ALA A 91 -10.03 -14.71 -2.70
C ALA A 91 -10.60 -15.65 -1.62
N MET A 92 -10.67 -16.96 -1.92
CA MET A 92 -11.05 -17.95 -0.92
C MET A 92 -10.04 -18.08 0.21
N ARG A 93 -8.73 -18.02 -0.10
CA ARG A 93 -7.68 -18.00 0.93
C ARG A 93 -7.78 -16.75 1.79
N ALA A 94 -7.98 -15.58 1.18
CA ALA A 94 -8.17 -14.32 1.90
C ALA A 94 -9.35 -14.41 2.87
N TRP A 95 -10.50 -14.92 2.43
CA TRP A 95 -11.66 -15.15 3.27
C TRP A 95 -11.38 -16.09 4.46
N ASN A 96 -10.77 -17.25 4.19
CA ASN A 96 -10.44 -18.23 5.23
C ASN A 96 -9.46 -17.65 6.27
N TYR A 97 -8.52 -16.84 5.81
CA TYR A 97 -7.57 -16.17 6.67
C TYR A 97 -8.26 -15.12 7.57
N GLU A 98 -9.10 -14.25 7.01
CA GLU A 98 -9.86 -13.26 7.78
C GLU A 98 -10.77 -13.90 8.84
N ARG A 99 -11.46 -14.97 8.50
CA ARG A 99 -12.26 -15.75 9.45
C ARG A 99 -11.46 -16.19 10.66
N THR A 100 -10.25 -16.66 10.41
CA THR A 100 -9.34 -17.12 11.49
C THR A 100 -8.91 -15.97 12.38
N LEU A 101 -8.68 -14.78 11.80
CA LEU A 101 -8.18 -13.61 12.52
C LEU A 101 -9.24 -12.88 13.32
N LEU A 102 -10.42 -12.73 12.77
CA LEU A 102 -11.52 -11.98 13.40
C LEU A 102 -12.14 -12.75 14.56
N ASN A 103 -11.78 -14.05 14.74
CA ASN A 103 -12.39 -14.95 15.73
C ASN A 103 -13.93 -14.87 15.72
N ASP A 104 -14.48 -14.50 14.55
CA ASP A 104 -15.91 -14.24 14.32
C ASP A 104 -16.62 -15.57 14.09
N ARG A 105 -16.94 -16.25 15.20
CA ARG A 105 -17.70 -17.50 15.17
C ARG A 105 -19.12 -17.31 14.64
N ALA A 106 -19.69 -16.13 14.79
CA ALA A 106 -21.05 -15.82 14.31
C ALA A 106 -21.10 -15.65 12.78
N GLY A 107 -20.02 -15.17 12.13
CA GLY A 107 -19.93 -15.04 10.67
C GLY A 107 -19.48 -16.33 9.95
N LEU A 108 -19.26 -17.43 10.68
CA LEU A 108 -18.79 -18.69 10.10
C LEU A 108 -19.84 -19.42 9.24
N GLU A 109 -21.12 -19.15 9.45
CA GLU A 109 -22.21 -19.93 8.84
C GLU A 109 -22.61 -19.39 7.45
N THR A 110 -22.30 -18.15 7.12
CA THR A 110 -22.64 -17.58 5.81
C THR A 110 -21.42 -17.02 5.10
N VAL A 111 -21.10 -17.62 3.96
CA VAL A 111 -20.08 -17.09 3.06
C VAL A 111 -20.62 -15.80 2.42
N PRO A 112 -19.96 -14.63 2.59
CA PRO A 112 -20.42 -13.40 1.96
C PRO A 112 -20.50 -13.55 0.45
N SER A 113 -21.63 -13.18 -0.16
CA SER A 113 -21.84 -13.34 -1.61
C SER A 113 -22.83 -12.31 -2.13
N VAL A 114 -22.47 -11.66 -3.23
CA VAL A 114 -23.34 -10.79 -4.02
C VAL A 114 -23.17 -11.17 -5.48
N ALA A 115 -24.22 -11.73 -6.08
CA ALA A 115 -24.23 -12.09 -7.49
C ALA A 115 -24.54 -10.87 -8.36
N VAL A 116 -23.69 -10.55 -9.32
CA VAL A 116 -23.98 -9.56 -10.36
C VAL A 116 -24.34 -10.30 -11.64
N MET A 117 -25.53 -9.99 -12.21
CA MET A 117 -26.06 -10.72 -13.34
C MET A 117 -25.66 -10.13 -14.70
N GLY A 118 -25.29 -8.85 -14.73
CA GLY A 118 -24.80 -8.17 -15.91
C GLY A 118 -23.30 -8.35 -16.14
N ALA A 119 -22.74 -7.48 -16.94
CA ALA A 119 -21.33 -7.46 -17.31
C ALA A 119 -20.50 -6.53 -16.38
N VAL A 120 -19.19 -6.49 -16.63
CA VAL A 120 -18.28 -5.51 -16.05
C VAL A 120 -18.09 -4.38 -17.06
N ASP A 121 -18.18 -3.14 -16.61
CA ASP A 121 -17.90 -1.97 -17.45
C ASP A 121 -17.04 -0.95 -16.68
N VAL A 122 -16.45 0.01 -17.43
CA VAL A 122 -15.63 1.09 -16.88
C VAL A 122 -16.25 2.43 -17.25
N ALA A 123 -16.87 3.08 -16.27
CA ALA A 123 -17.46 4.39 -16.43
C ALA A 123 -17.45 5.18 -15.11
N PRO A 124 -17.55 6.52 -15.15
CA PRO A 124 -17.79 7.31 -13.95
C PRO A 124 -19.12 6.93 -13.29
N VAL A 125 -19.20 7.14 -11.97
CA VAL A 125 -20.47 7.03 -11.26
C VAL A 125 -21.46 8.06 -11.81
N VAL A 126 -22.66 7.60 -12.14
CA VAL A 126 -23.69 8.52 -12.66
C VAL A 126 -24.27 9.42 -11.55
N PRO A 127 -24.66 10.69 -11.84
CA PRO A 127 -25.14 11.61 -10.80
C PRO A 127 -26.40 11.14 -10.07
N ALA A 128 -27.21 10.29 -10.71
CA ALA A 128 -28.43 9.75 -10.13
C ALA A 128 -28.17 8.58 -9.16
N ALA A 129 -26.96 8.01 -9.14
CA ALA A 129 -26.64 6.89 -8.29
C ALA A 129 -26.61 7.29 -6.81
N LYS A 130 -27.16 6.44 -5.97
CA LYS A 130 -27.21 6.61 -4.52
C LYS A 130 -26.09 5.84 -3.85
N LEU A 131 -25.39 6.49 -2.93
CA LEU A 131 -24.34 5.86 -2.14
C LEU A 131 -24.95 4.85 -1.16
N LEU A 132 -24.54 3.59 -1.28
CA LEU A 132 -24.94 2.50 -0.39
C LEU A 132 -24.02 2.42 0.83
N LEU A 133 -22.72 2.38 0.57
CA LEU A 133 -21.71 2.29 1.62
C LEU A 133 -20.36 2.89 1.15
N THR A 134 -19.55 3.26 2.13
CA THR A 134 -18.16 3.65 1.94
C THR A 134 -17.28 2.69 2.73
N GLN A 135 -16.34 2.06 2.02
CA GLN A 135 -15.27 1.26 2.63
C GLN A 135 -14.00 2.12 2.70
N ARG A 136 -13.40 2.21 3.89
CA ARG A 136 -12.14 2.93 4.11
C ARG A 136 -11.01 1.94 4.30
N SER A 137 -9.89 2.17 3.64
CA SER A 137 -8.68 1.34 3.74
C SER A 137 -8.14 1.26 5.17
N SER A 138 -7.12 0.45 5.39
CA SER A 138 -6.24 0.56 6.55
C SER A 138 -5.65 1.96 6.66
N LYS A 139 -5.09 2.29 7.82
CA LYS A 139 -4.39 3.56 8.00
C LYS A 139 -3.22 3.68 7.02
N LEU A 140 -2.94 4.90 6.57
CA LEU A 140 -1.83 5.15 5.64
C LEU A 140 -0.48 4.61 6.17
N VAL A 141 -0.25 4.67 7.48
CA VAL A 141 0.97 4.11 8.10
C VAL A 141 1.11 2.61 7.86
N ASP A 142 0.01 1.85 7.92
CA ASP A 142 0.00 0.41 7.67
C ASP A 142 0.26 0.10 6.19
N ILE A 143 -0.37 0.88 5.30
CA ILE A 143 -0.15 0.80 3.84
C ILE A 143 1.31 1.10 3.51
N LEU A 144 1.89 2.16 4.09
CA LEU A 144 3.30 2.51 3.89
C LEU A 144 4.25 1.42 4.42
N LYS A 145 3.92 0.80 5.55
CA LYS A 145 4.73 -0.31 6.09
C LYS A 145 4.79 -1.47 5.11
N VAL A 146 3.65 -1.92 4.60
CA VAL A 146 3.58 -2.99 3.58
C VAL A 146 4.31 -2.58 2.31
N LEU A 147 4.04 -1.37 1.79
CA LEU A 147 4.71 -0.83 0.61
C LEU A 147 6.23 -0.85 0.74
N LEU A 148 6.77 -0.37 1.86
CA LEU A 148 8.22 -0.22 2.03
C LEU A 148 8.91 -1.54 2.35
N CYS A 149 8.26 -2.46 3.06
CA CYS A 149 8.79 -3.80 3.31
C CYS A 149 8.96 -4.61 2.02
N TYR A 150 7.92 -4.64 1.19
CA TYR A 150 7.95 -5.38 -0.09
C TYR A 150 8.47 -4.55 -1.26
N SER A 151 8.71 -3.26 -1.07
CA SER A 151 9.12 -2.34 -2.16
C SER A 151 8.14 -2.37 -3.34
N ASN A 152 6.85 -2.21 -3.04
CA ASN A 152 5.78 -2.32 -4.03
C ASN A 152 5.69 -1.07 -4.90
N ASN A 153 6.13 -1.21 -6.16
CA ASN A 153 6.17 -0.11 -7.11
C ASN A 153 4.78 0.42 -7.47
N PHE A 154 3.80 -0.46 -7.60
CA PHE A 154 2.43 -0.06 -7.94
C PHE A 154 1.84 0.84 -6.85
N MET A 155 1.94 0.43 -5.58
CA MET A 155 1.43 1.23 -4.47
C MET A 155 2.15 2.58 -4.37
N ALA A 156 3.48 2.61 -4.62
CA ALA A 156 4.26 3.84 -4.62
C ALA A 156 3.78 4.83 -5.69
N GLU A 157 3.55 4.36 -6.94
CA GLU A 157 3.03 5.20 -8.02
C GLU A 157 1.61 5.70 -7.70
N ARG A 158 0.71 4.84 -7.21
CA ARG A 158 -0.68 5.24 -6.89
C ARG A 158 -0.75 6.28 -5.76
N ILE A 159 0.06 6.12 -4.70
CA ILE A 159 0.16 7.12 -3.63
C ILE A 159 0.75 8.42 -4.20
N GLY A 160 1.75 8.30 -5.05
CA GLY A 160 2.37 9.45 -5.70
C GLY A 160 1.42 10.22 -6.61
N GLU A 161 0.56 9.54 -7.36
CA GLU A 161 -0.50 10.18 -8.15
C GLU A 161 -1.46 10.98 -7.27
N ALA A 162 -1.80 10.47 -6.09
CA ALA A 162 -2.62 11.21 -5.12
C ALA A 162 -1.92 12.48 -4.58
N LEU A 163 -0.58 12.56 -4.68
CA LEU A 163 0.22 13.73 -4.32
C LEU A 163 0.47 14.67 -5.52
N GLY A 164 -0.15 14.42 -6.67
CA GLY A 164 0.02 15.21 -7.90
C GLY A 164 1.15 14.74 -8.82
N GLY A 165 1.69 13.54 -8.58
CA GLY A 165 2.70 12.90 -9.43
C GLY A 165 4.15 13.37 -9.19
N PRO A 166 5.09 12.90 -10.04
CA PRO A 166 6.53 13.11 -9.83
C PRO A 166 6.95 14.58 -9.77
N ASP A 167 6.38 15.43 -10.60
CA ASP A 167 6.74 16.86 -10.63
C ASP A 167 6.28 17.61 -9.40
N SER A 168 5.06 17.35 -8.91
CA SER A 168 4.55 17.92 -7.67
C SER A 168 5.42 17.52 -6.48
N VAL A 169 5.74 16.22 -6.37
CA VAL A 169 6.60 15.70 -5.30
C VAL A 169 8.01 16.30 -5.39
N ARG A 170 8.58 16.41 -6.60
CA ARG A 170 9.88 17.04 -6.80
C ARG A 170 9.85 18.51 -6.34
N GLN A 171 8.83 19.27 -6.71
CA GLN A 171 8.69 20.66 -6.32
C GLN A 171 8.56 20.83 -4.80
N GLN A 172 7.75 19.99 -4.13
CA GLN A 172 7.61 20.01 -2.69
C GLN A 172 8.94 19.74 -1.99
N LEU A 173 9.67 18.68 -2.40
CA LEU A 173 10.97 18.35 -1.82
C LEU A 173 12.00 19.46 -2.06
N THR A 174 12.01 20.03 -3.25
CA THR A 174 12.92 21.16 -3.58
C THR A 174 12.67 22.34 -2.67
N THR A 175 11.41 22.73 -2.49
CA THR A 175 11.03 23.84 -1.62
C THR A 175 11.32 23.54 -0.14
N GLN A 176 10.89 22.39 0.35
CA GLN A 176 10.98 22.01 1.76
C GLN A 176 12.42 21.83 2.24
N LEU A 177 13.29 21.29 1.38
CA LEU A 177 14.68 20.98 1.71
C LEU A 177 15.68 22.06 1.24
N GLY A 178 15.20 23.13 0.61
CA GLY A 178 16.06 24.19 0.07
C GLY A 178 17.06 23.66 -0.97
N LEU A 179 16.57 22.82 -1.91
CA LEU A 179 17.41 22.21 -2.95
C LEU A 179 17.47 23.11 -4.19
N GLY A 180 18.61 23.10 -4.87
CA GLY A 180 18.73 23.67 -6.21
C GLY A 180 17.94 22.87 -7.24
N PRO A 181 17.56 23.48 -8.39
CA PRO A 181 16.72 22.85 -9.40
C PRO A 181 17.32 21.56 -9.99
N ASP A 182 18.64 21.44 -10.03
CA ASP A 182 19.37 20.31 -10.62
C ASP A 182 19.83 19.26 -9.58
N GLU A 183 19.56 19.50 -8.29
CA GLU A 183 20.01 18.57 -7.22
C GLU A 183 19.15 17.31 -7.16
N ILE A 184 17.93 17.33 -7.70
CA ILE A 184 17.00 16.21 -7.69
C ILE A 184 16.22 16.11 -9.01
N ARG A 185 16.21 14.92 -9.59
CA ARG A 185 15.35 14.56 -10.73
C ARG A 185 14.51 13.36 -10.36
N ILE A 186 13.19 13.48 -10.48
CA ILE A 186 12.23 12.42 -10.20
C ILE A 186 11.39 12.21 -11.47
N SER A 187 11.45 11.02 -12.06
CA SER A 187 10.64 10.62 -13.21
C SER A 187 9.59 9.58 -12.82
N SER A 188 9.72 8.95 -11.65
CA SER A 188 8.74 8.03 -11.07
C SER A 188 8.85 8.04 -9.55
N LEU A 189 7.79 7.67 -8.86
CA LEU A 189 7.75 7.66 -7.40
C LEU A 189 8.09 6.29 -6.81
N SER A 190 8.06 5.25 -7.64
CA SER A 190 8.56 3.91 -7.29
C SER A 190 10.08 3.77 -7.35
N GLY A 191 10.75 4.70 -8.00
CA GLY A 191 12.19 4.61 -8.30
C GLY A 191 12.51 3.86 -9.61
N LEU A 192 11.50 3.37 -10.34
CA LEU A 192 11.67 2.88 -11.71
C LEU A 192 11.91 4.07 -12.66
N GLY A 193 12.67 3.84 -13.72
CA GLY A 193 13.01 4.91 -14.67
C GLY A 193 14.24 5.71 -14.24
N VAL A 194 14.34 6.96 -14.68
CA VAL A 194 15.56 7.78 -14.55
C VAL A 194 15.39 8.79 -13.41
N ASN A 195 15.48 8.33 -12.16
CA ASN A 195 15.64 9.22 -11.02
C ASN A 195 17.13 9.53 -10.81
N ARG A 196 17.45 10.76 -10.43
CA ARG A 196 18.82 11.19 -10.07
C ARG A 196 18.77 11.96 -8.78
N ILE A 197 19.55 11.46 -7.81
CA ILE A 197 19.61 12.03 -6.46
C ILE A 197 20.99 11.73 -5.88
N SER A 198 21.63 12.70 -5.26
CA SER A 198 22.90 12.45 -4.60
C SER A 198 22.69 11.80 -3.21
N PRO A 199 23.68 11.05 -2.68
CA PRO A 199 23.61 10.53 -1.31
C PRO A 199 23.41 11.64 -0.27
N ARG A 200 23.93 12.84 -0.49
CA ARG A 200 23.75 14.00 0.37
C ARG A 200 22.29 14.46 0.40
N VAL A 201 21.66 14.58 -0.75
CA VAL A 201 20.23 14.96 -0.86
C VAL A 201 19.34 13.85 -0.27
N MET A 202 19.63 12.59 -0.53
CA MET A 202 18.90 11.48 0.07
C MET A 202 19.00 11.49 1.60
N MET A 203 20.15 11.86 2.17
CA MET A 203 20.32 12.02 3.60
C MET A 203 19.45 13.16 4.14
N LYS A 204 19.33 14.30 3.41
CA LYS A 204 18.40 15.38 3.80
C LYS A 204 16.96 14.87 3.83
N ILE A 205 16.52 14.16 2.77
CA ILE A 205 15.17 13.57 2.70
C ILE A 205 14.93 12.60 3.87
N TYR A 206 15.88 11.73 4.16
CA TYR A 206 15.73 10.76 5.23
C TYR A 206 15.67 11.43 6.63
N ARG A 207 16.43 12.47 6.84
CA ARG A 207 16.36 13.28 8.08
C ARG A 207 15.01 13.94 8.24
N GLU A 208 14.49 14.52 7.16
CA GLU A 208 13.16 15.15 7.17
C GLU A 208 12.06 14.13 7.45
N LEU A 209 12.11 12.97 6.78
CA LEU A 209 11.18 11.86 7.06
C LEU A 209 11.17 11.48 8.55
N ARG A 210 12.34 11.41 9.19
CA ARG A 210 12.44 11.12 10.62
C ARG A 210 11.81 12.21 11.47
N THR A 211 12.04 13.47 11.11
CA THR A 211 11.46 14.63 11.80
C THR A 211 9.93 14.61 11.69
N GLU A 212 9.40 14.36 10.50
CA GLU A 212 7.95 14.25 10.30
C GLU A 212 7.34 13.07 11.09
N LEU A 213 7.96 11.92 11.07
CA LEU A 213 7.50 10.79 11.86
C LEU A 213 7.48 11.10 13.37
N GLN A 214 8.50 11.79 13.88
CA GLN A 214 8.55 12.19 15.28
C GLN A 214 7.42 13.14 15.68
N LYS A 215 7.02 14.08 14.81
CA LYS A 215 5.87 14.96 15.05
C LYS A 215 4.57 14.17 15.28
N HIS A 216 4.48 12.97 14.72
CA HIS A 216 3.35 12.06 14.90
C HIS A 216 3.59 10.97 15.96
N GLY A 217 4.62 11.09 16.79
CA GLY A 217 4.96 10.09 17.80
C GLY A 217 5.45 8.76 17.24
N MET A 218 5.90 8.74 15.97
CA MET A 218 6.34 7.54 15.26
C MET A 218 7.85 7.50 15.07
N SER A 219 8.39 6.28 14.98
CA SER A 219 9.77 6.03 14.55
C SER A 219 9.80 5.51 13.11
N PRO A 220 10.95 5.51 12.43
CA PRO A 220 11.08 4.90 11.10
C PRO A 220 10.61 3.45 11.03
N ALA A 221 10.70 2.67 12.11
CA ALA A 221 10.20 1.29 12.16
C ALA A 221 8.67 1.18 11.93
N ALA A 222 7.92 2.27 12.15
CA ALA A 222 6.49 2.29 11.90
C ALA A 222 6.14 2.08 10.42
N ILE A 223 7.02 2.51 9.51
CA ILE A 223 6.78 2.41 8.06
C ILE A 223 7.88 1.68 7.29
N MET A 224 9.13 1.67 7.78
CA MET A 224 10.27 1.04 7.09
C MET A 224 10.54 -0.36 7.62
N PRO A 225 11.08 -1.28 6.80
CA PRO A 225 11.43 -2.62 7.25
C PRO A 225 12.56 -2.62 8.28
N VAL A 226 12.38 -3.46 9.29
CA VAL A 226 13.41 -3.78 10.30
C VAL A 226 14.11 -5.05 9.87
N ALA A 227 15.41 -4.94 9.60
CA ALA A 227 16.21 -6.00 8.99
C ALA A 227 16.26 -7.29 9.83
N GLY A 228 16.13 -8.43 9.15
CA GLY A 228 16.09 -9.76 9.76
C GLY A 228 14.82 -10.06 10.57
N ILE A 229 13.85 -9.13 10.64
CA ILE A 229 12.61 -9.27 11.40
C ILE A 229 11.39 -9.18 10.49
N ASP A 230 11.24 -8.07 9.75
CA ASP A 230 10.11 -7.88 8.86
C ASP A 230 10.29 -8.66 7.56
N PRO A 231 9.20 -9.21 6.99
CA PRO A 231 9.26 -9.87 5.70
C PRO A 231 9.57 -8.90 4.56
N GLY A 232 10.05 -9.42 3.44
CA GLY A 232 10.32 -8.68 2.23
C GLY A 232 11.80 -8.35 2.00
N THR A 233 12.14 -7.13 1.58
CA THR A 233 13.45 -6.82 1.01
C THR A 233 14.63 -6.86 1.97
N LEU A 234 14.40 -6.85 3.28
CA LEU A 234 15.43 -6.96 4.33
C LEU A 234 15.29 -8.21 5.22
N GLU A 235 14.39 -9.11 4.88
CA GLU A 235 14.13 -10.33 5.65
C GLU A 235 15.38 -11.19 5.85
N GLU A 236 16.12 -11.39 4.75
CA GLU A 236 17.35 -12.21 4.72
C GLU A 236 18.64 -11.39 4.84
N ARG A 237 18.54 -10.12 5.27
CA ARG A 237 19.70 -9.26 5.50
C ARG A 237 19.90 -8.99 6.98
N PHE A 238 21.13 -8.92 7.44
CA PHE A 238 21.50 -8.71 8.85
C PHE A 238 20.87 -9.77 9.79
N THR A 239 20.81 -11.02 9.34
CA THR A 239 20.11 -12.13 10.03
C THR A 239 20.89 -12.75 11.18
N GLY A 240 22.18 -12.48 11.32
CA GLY A 240 22.98 -12.93 12.45
C GLY A 240 22.36 -12.49 13.78
N LEU A 241 22.36 -13.36 14.81
CA LEU A 241 21.68 -13.11 16.10
C LEU A 241 21.99 -11.74 16.69
N ALA A 242 23.22 -11.25 16.57
CA ALA A 242 23.64 -9.96 17.08
C ALA A 242 23.09 -8.78 16.24
N TRP A 243 22.92 -8.95 14.92
CA TRP A 243 22.52 -7.87 14.00
C TRP A 243 21.03 -7.77 13.76
N ARG A 244 20.31 -8.87 14.00
CA ARG A 244 18.86 -8.93 13.80
C ARG A 244 18.16 -7.81 14.55
N GLY A 245 17.41 -6.98 13.83
CA GLY A 245 16.69 -5.84 14.40
C GLY A 245 17.54 -4.60 14.68
N SER A 246 18.83 -4.59 14.36
CA SER A 246 19.73 -3.45 14.59
C SER A 246 19.75 -2.41 13.46
N VAL A 247 19.10 -2.72 12.32
CA VAL A 247 19.04 -1.88 11.12
C VAL A 247 17.60 -1.67 10.71
N ILE A 248 17.23 -0.41 10.44
CA ILE A 248 15.95 -0.01 9.83
C ILE A 248 16.32 0.72 8.55
N ALA A 249 15.96 0.17 7.38
CA ALA A 249 16.39 0.74 6.13
C ALA A 249 15.44 0.45 4.98
N LYS A 250 15.59 1.19 3.87
CA LYS A 250 14.93 0.93 2.58
C LYS A 250 15.97 0.58 1.53
N THR A 251 15.68 -0.48 0.79
CA THR A 251 16.49 -0.91 -0.36
C THR A 251 16.04 -0.23 -1.65
N GLY A 252 16.97 -0.03 -2.58
CA GLY A 252 16.69 0.27 -3.98
C GLY A 252 17.46 -0.70 -4.86
N THR A 253 16.85 -1.22 -5.93
CA THR A 253 17.48 -2.19 -6.82
C THR A 253 17.02 -1.98 -8.24
N LEU A 254 17.98 -1.73 -9.15
CA LEU A 254 17.76 -1.65 -10.59
C LEU A 254 18.79 -2.56 -11.28
N MET A 255 18.33 -3.69 -11.81
CA MET A 255 19.21 -4.73 -12.36
C MET A 255 19.86 -4.30 -13.69
N ARG A 256 19.15 -3.52 -14.51
CA ARG A 256 19.57 -3.16 -15.87
C ARG A 256 19.86 -1.68 -16.06
N THR A 257 19.28 -0.82 -15.25
CA THR A 257 19.49 0.63 -15.31
C THR A 257 20.88 0.96 -14.74
N ASP A 258 21.59 1.88 -15.36
CA ASP A 258 22.93 2.35 -14.98
C ASP A 258 23.98 1.21 -14.85
N GLY A 259 23.84 0.13 -15.63
CA GLY A 259 24.74 -1.01 -15.54
C GLY A 259 24.64 -1.80 -14.22
N GLY A 260 23.47 -1.76 -13.59
CA GLY A 260 23.18 -2.31 -12.27
C GLY A 260 23.39 -1.28 -11.17
N ALA A 261 22.32 -1.05 -10.40
CA ALA A 261 22.35 -0.13 -9.26
C ALA A 261 21.73 -0.76 -8.02
N SER A 262 22.30 -0.49 -6.85
CA SER A 262 21.78 -0.88 -5.55
C SER A 262 21.96 0.24 -4.54
N SER A 263 20.95 0.50 -3.74
CA SER A 263 21.01 1.48 -2.66
C SER A 263 20.48 0.91 -1.35
N LEU A 264 20.98 1.43 -0.25
CA LEU A 264 20.49 1.16 1.09
C LEU A 264 20.52 2.47 1.89
N VAL A 265 19.37 2.88 2.38
CA VAL A 265 19.18 4.14 3.12
C VAL A 265 18.46 3.87 4.42
N GLY A 266 19.00 4.36 5.53
CA GLY A 266 18.35 4.09 6.81
C GLY A 266 19.16 4.50 8.01
N GLN A 267 18.94 3.77 9.08
CA GLN A 267 19.62 3.94 10.36
C GLN A 267 20.03 2.59 10.96
N MET A 268 21.13 2.62 11.73
CA MET A 268 21.61 1.49 12.50
C MET A 268 21.77 1.91 13.97
N LYS A 269 21.62 0.98 14.88
CA LYS A 269 21.83 1.19 16.31
C LYS A 269 23.06 0.44 16.77
N ALA A 270 23.94 1.12 17.45
CA ALA A 270 25.16 0.57 18.04
C ALA A 270 24.97 0.22 19.53
N ALA A 271 25.86 -0.61 20.07
CA ALA A 271 25.81 -1.11 21.45
C ALA A 271 25.87 0.01 22.48
N ASN A 272 26.60 1.11 22.18
CA ASN A 272 26.64 2.31 23.02
C ASN A 272 25.32 3.12 23.06
N GLY A 273 24.28 2.66 22.34
CA GLY A 273 22.99 3.32 22.23
C GLY A 273 22.88 4.37 21.11
N GLU A 274 23.99 4.68 20.44
CA GLU A 274 24.03 5.64 19.34
C GLU A 274 23.22 5.16 18.14
N VAL A 275 22.45 6.04 17.51
CA VAL A 275 21.73 5.79 16.26
C VAL A 275 22.42 6.55 15.13
N LEU A 276 23.02 5.82 14.21
CA LEU A 276 23.75 6.34 13.07
C LEU A 276 22.89 6.27 11.81
N LEU A 277 22.85 7.36 11.05
CA LEU A 277 22.17 7.41 9.77
C LEU A 277 23.15 7.11 8.65
N PHE A 278 22.68 6.40 7.60
CA PHE A 278 23.50 6.08 6.47
C PHE A 278 22.76 6.15 5.14
N VAL A 279 23.48 6.46 4.09
CA VAL A 279 23.06 6.37 2.68
C VAL A 279 24.21 5.73 1.91
N ILE A 280 23.95 4.58 1.32
CA ILE A 280 24.89 3.87 0.48
C ILE A 280 24.25 3.71 -0.90
N MET A 281 24.91 4.22 -1.94
CA MET A 281 24.46 4.13 -3.33
C MET A 281 25.57 3.57 -4.20
N ASN A 282 25.29 2.49 -4.89
CA ASN A 282 26.21 1.79 -5.78
C ASN A 282 25.61 1.73 -7.19
N GLN A 283 26.45 1.88 -8.20
CA GLN A 283 26.07 1.77 -9.61
C GLN A 283 27.20 1.20 -10.45
N ARG A 284 26.87 0.71 -11.65
CA ARG A 284 27.80 0.16 -12.63
C ARG A 284 28.53 -1.07 -12.11
N GLY A 285 27.78 -2.08 -11.68
CA GLY A 285 28.34 -3.33 -11.22
C GLY A 285 27.32 -4.37 -10.77
N SER A 286 27.81 -5.41 -10.13
CA SER A 286 26.99 -6.52 -9.64
C SER A 286 26.14 -6.10 -8.45
N VAL A 287 24.82 -6.16 -8.59
CA VAL A 287 23.87 -5.86 -7.52
C VAL A 287 24.10 -6.77 -6.30
N TRP A 288 24.44 -8.03 -6.49
CA TRP A 288 24.73 -8.97 -5.39
C TRP A 288 25.96 -8.52 -4.57
N ARG A 289 27.06 -8.21 -5.23
CA ARG A 289 28.27 -7.69 -4.56
C ARG A 289 28.00 -6.35 -3.88
N PHE A 290 27.17 -5.51 -4.47
CA PHE A 290 26.80 -4.25 -3.84
C PHE A 290 26.03 -4.48 -2.54
N ARG A 291 25.10 -5.43 -2.50
CA ARG A 291 24.35 -5.76 -1.28
C ARG A 291 25.26 -6.32 -0.19
N GLU A 292 26.13 -7.26 -0.52
CA GLU A 292 27.12 -7.81 0.41
C GLU A 292 28.00 -6.70 1.00
N ASN A 293 28.52 -5.81 0.14
CA ASN A 293 29.33 -4.67 0.59
C ASN A 293 28.56 -3.68 1.45
N GLN A 294 27.29 -3.43 1.14
CA GLN A 294 26.43 -2.57 1.96
C GLN A 294 26.25 -3.16 3.37
N ASP A 295 25.97 -4.46 3.46
CA ASP A 295 25.83 -5.15 4.75
C ASP A 295 27.14 -5.13 5.53
N TYR A 296 28.24 -5.46 4.86
CA TYR A 296 29.58 -5.42 5.45
C TYR A 296 29.92 -4.03 6.01
N LEU A 297 29.70 -2.96 5.25
CA LEU A 297 29.99 -1.58 5.68
C LEU A 297 29.14 -1.18 6.91
N VAL A 298 27.85 -1.51 6.92
CA VAL A 298 26.98 -1.23 8.05
C VAL A 298 27.44 -2.00 9.29
N MET A 299 27.73 -3.29 9.14
CA MET A 299 28.22 -4.14 10.23
C MET A 299 29.59 -3.67 10.74
N LEU A 300 30.50 -3.25 9.86
CA LEU A 300 31.80 -2.72 10.22
C LEU A 300 31.67 -1.45 11.07
N VAL A 301 30.80 -0.52 10.67
CA VAL A 301 30.56 0.71 11.44
C VAL A 301 29.95 0.40 12.81
N GLN A 302 29.01 -0.54 12.90
CA GLN A 302 28.48 -0.96 14.20
C GLN A 302 29.57 -1.56 15.10
N ASN A 303 30.44 -2.40 14.54
CA ASN A 303 31.55 -3.02 15.30
C ASN A 303 32.52 -1.99 15.84
N THR A 304 32.83 -0.92 15.10
CA THR A 304 33.69 0.19 15.61
C THR A 304 33.03 0.98 16.74
N ARG A 305 31.73 0.77 17.00
CA ARG A 305 30.95 1.41 18.06
C ARG A 305 30.51 0.41 19.15
N GLY A 306 31.23 -0.67 19.31
CA GLY A 306 30.99 -1.68 20.33
C GLY A 306 30.05 -2.79 19.92
N GLY A 307 29.67 -2.88 18.64
CA GLY A 307 28.77 -3.88 18.08
C GLY A 307 27.34 -3.37 17.82
N PRO A 308 26.49 -4.23 17.25
CA PRO A 308 25.09 -3.92 17.00
C PRO A 308 24.22 -3.95 18.26
N LYS A 309 23.10 -3.22 18.22
CA LYS A 309 22.02 -3.30 19.22
C LYS A 309 20.66 -3.24 18.52
N ALA A 310 19.77 -4.16 18.82
CA ALA A 310 18.41 -4.14 18.27
C ALA A 310 17.63 -2.89 18.69
N PHE A 311 16.80 -2.40 17.79
CA PHE A 311 15.78 -1.42 18.14
C PHE A 311 14.68 -2.10 18.98
N ASP A 312 14.01 -1.32 19.81
CA ASP A 312 12.79 -1.77 20.50
C ASP A 312 11.66 -1.79 19.45
N TYR A 313 11.38 -2.98 18.96
CA TYR A 313 10.42 -3.19 17.87
C TYR A 313 9.66 -4.49 18.05
N LYS A 314 8.33 -4.40 17.93
CA LYS A 314 7.45 -5.58 17.88
C LYS A 314 7.06 -5.84 16.42
N PRO A 315 7.34 -7.03 15.89
CA PRO A 315 6.96 -7.37 14.52
C PRO A 315 5.47 -7.22 14.29
N LEU A 316 5.10 -6.69 13.12
CA LEU A 316 3.73 -6.58 12.69
C LEU A 316 3.40 -7.73 11.71
N MET A 317 2.20 -8.28 11.81
CA MET A 317 1.71 -9.23 10.81
C MET A 317 1.25 -8.45 9.58
N LEU A 318 2.15 -8.23 8.60
CA LEU A 318 1.90 -7.35 7.47
C LEU A 318 0.70 -7.78 6.61
N THR A 319 0.43 -9.07 6.54
CA THR A 319 -0.76 -9.61 5.85
C THR A 319 -2.07 -9.15 6.49
N MET A 320 -2.06 -8.87 7.81
CA MET A 320 -3.23 -8.35 8.52
C MET A 320 -3.35 -6.84 8.47
N GLN A 321 -2.25 -6.12 8.25
CA GLN A 321 -2.26 -4.66 8.31
C GLN A 321 -3.22 -4.05 7.28
N LEU A 322 -3.35 -4.66 6.10
CA LEU A 322 -4.24 -4.17 5.04
C LEU A 322 -5.71 -4.56 5.25
N SER A 323 -6.02 -5.52 6.12
CA SER A 323 -7.39 -5.97 6.41
C SER A 323 -8.14 -5.09 7.43
N HIS A 324 -7.45 -4.16 8.09
CA HIS A 324 -8.06 -3.26 9.09
C HIS A 324 -8.85 -2.12 8.42
N THR A 325 -9.92 -2.48 7.72
CA THR A 325 -10.82 -1.54 7.05
C THR A 325 -11.96 -1.08 7.95
N GLU A 326 -12.56 0.05 7.61
CA GLU A 326 -13.76 0.57 8.24
C GLU A 326 -14.84 0.73 7.17
N SER A 327 -16.08 0.39 7.50
CA SER A 327 -17.22 0.56 6.58
C SER A 327 -18.31 1.40 7.23
N SER A 328 -18.90 2.31 6.46
CA SER A 328 -20.04 3.13 6.88
C SER A 328 -21.16 3.06 5.85
N VAL A 329 -22.40 2.95 6.33
CA VAL A 329 -23.62 2.96 5.50
C VAL A 329 -23.99 4.39 5.16
N GLY A 330 -24.25 4.67 3.88
CA GLY A 330 -24.56 6.03 3.40
C GLY A 330 -23.37 6.99 3.50
N GLY A 331 -23.60 8.28 3.30
CA GLY A 331 -22.60 9.32 3.40
C GLY A 331 -22.36 9.75 4.85
N GLY A 332 -21.40 9.16 5.55
CA GLY A 332 -20.74 9.84 6.65
C GLY A 332 -19.64 10.71 6.05
N GLU A 333 -19.67 12.02 6.32
CA GLU A 333 -18.74 13.06 5.89
C GLU A 333 -18.19 12.93 4.47
N GLU A 334 -18.72 13.74 3.57
CA GLU A 334 -18.27 14.14 2.23
C GLU A 334 -17.32 13.17 1.51
N PHE A 335 -17.90 12.19 0.83
CA PHE A 335 -17.26 11.57 -0.32
C PHE A 335 -17.56 12.48 -1.54
N GLU A 336 -16.72 13.46 -1.81
CA GLU A 336 -16.68 14.09 -3.12
C GLU A 336 -16.17 13.04 -4.13
N PRO A 337 -16.97 12.69 -5.16
CA PRO A 337 -16.44 11.92 -6.27
C PRO A 337 -15.29 12.75 -6.87
N PRO A 338 -14.16 12.12 -7.26
CA PRO A 338 -13.02 12.85 -7.79
C PRO A 338 -13.50 13.72 -8.95
N SER A 339 -13.42 15.04 -8.76
CA SER A 339 -13.74 16.05 -9.76
C SER A 339 -12.97 15.73 -11.05
N ARG A 340 -13.62 15.94 -12.17
CA ARG A 340 -13.02 15.81 -13.51
C ARG A 340 -11.67 16.53 -13.50
N SER A 341 -10.58 15.79 -13.63
CA SER A 341 -9.31 16.39 -14.02
C SER A 341 -9.53 16.97 -15.42
N ASN A 342 -9.58 18.28 -15.53
CA ASN A 342 -9.37 18.93 -16.80
C ASN A 342 -8.04 18.43 -17.38
N ASN A 343 -8.08 18.04 -18.64
CA ASN A 343 -6.99 17.55 -19.50
C ASN A 343 -5.67 18.29 -19.33
#